data_8c98b586f2abb90892cd11c669a8c4b9
#
_entry.id   8c98b586f2abb90892cd11c669a8c4b9
#
_cell.length_a   1.000
_cell.length_b   1.000
_cell.length_c   1.000
_cell.angle_alpha   90.00
_cell.angle_beta   90.00
_cell.angle_gamma   90.00
#
_symmetry.space_group_name_H-M   'P 1'
#
loop_
_entity.id
_entity.type
_entity.pdbx_description
1 polymer ?
#
loop_
_entity_poly.entity_id
_entity_poly.type
_entity_poly.pdbx_seq_one_letter_code
_entity_poly.pdbx_strand_id
1 'polypeptide(L)'
;MVAVSSPAKVLVTGANGYLAVWIVKKYLESGYSVRGTVRCLSKGAFLKERFAEYGERLELVVLEDITKDGAFDEVVKGVDAIVHTASPFHYNAIDPGGRSNRSRNILNVYAVGDAFHTELIVPAVLGTTSILNSALKYGAGVKRIVLTSSVAAMREEDSTPCEYDETSWNKAAIAEVASNGTAAGPIKIYSVSKTLAENAAWKFVAGNKAELAWDLVVINPPWIFGVRFQSPHCRALTGLNFLWPRPKHSRLLAPRRRSTTSTRPSGRSTTRSRVRGEARS
;
A
#
# COMPACT_ATOMS: atom_id res chain seq x y z
N MET A 1 -13.54 20.59 0.08
CA MET A 1 -13.08 19.30 -0.49
C MET A 1 -14.31 18.43 -0.77
N VAL A 2 -14.51 18.00 -1.99
CA VAL A 2 -15.68 17.17 -2.36
C VAL A 2 -15.32 15.72 -2.13
N ALA A 3 -16.01 15.05 -1.22
CA ALA A 3 -15.88 13.60 -1.08
C ALA A 3 -16.47 12.93 -2.32
N VAL A 4 -15.77 11.95 -2.87
CA VAL A 4 -16.29 11.10 -3.94
C VAL A 4 -17.16 10.03 -3.28
N SER A 5 -18.48 10.15 -3.42
CA SER A 5 -19.45 9.22 -2.81
C SER A 5 -19.87 8.13 -3.80
N SER A 6 -20.22 6.97 -3.27
CA SER A 6 -20.83 5.86 -4.02
C SER A 6 -22.25 6.27 -4.52
N PRO A 7 -22.67 5.82 -5.71
CA PRO A 7 -21.90 5.03 -6.66
C PRO A 7 -20.88 5.86 -7.46
N ALA A 8 -19.65 5.40 -7.54
CA ALA A 8 -18.57 6.02 -8.31
C ALA A 8 -17.55 4.95 -8.74
N LYS A 9 -16.75 5.23 -9.76
CA LYS A 9 -15.70 4.34 -10.23
C LYS A 9 -14.32 4.81 -9.73
N VAL A 10 -13.59 3.93 -9.08
CA VAL A 10 -12.26 4.22 -8.51
C VAL A 10 -11.19 3.42 -9.25
N LEU A 11 -10.16 4.11 -9.75
CA LEU A 11 -8.97 3.45 -10.28
C LEU A 11 -8.02 3.11 -9.12
N VAL A 12 -7.69 1.83 -8.97
CA VAL A 12 -6.66 1.37 -8.02
C VAL A 12 -5.49 0.80 -8.81
N THR A 13 -4.33 1.46 -8.75
CA THR A 13 -3.16 0.99 -9.48
C THR A 13 -2.41 -0.09 -8.70
N GLY A 14 -1.90 -1.11 -9.42
CA GLY A 14 -1.22 -2.23 -8.77
C GLY A 14 -2.15 -3.06 -7.87
N ALA A 15 -3.39 -3.27 -8.31
CA ALA A 15 -4.50 -3.84 -7.53
C ALA A 15 -4.21 -5.19 -6.86
N ASN A 16 -3.23 -5.96 -7.37
CA ASN A 16 -2.78 -7.21 -6.78
C ASN A 16 -1.71 -7.05 -5.68
N GLY A 17 -1.31 -5.82 -5.36
CA GLY A 17 -0.36 -5.52 -4.28
C GLY A 17 -0.94 -5.80 -2.90
N TYR A 18 -0.06 -5.99 -1.90
CA TYR A 18 -0.46 -6.35 -0.52
C TYR A 18 -1.49 -5.39 0.08
N LEU A 19 -1.22 -4.08 0.02
CA LEU A 19 -2.15 -3.05 0.48
C LEU A 19 -3.33 -2.88 -0.47
N ALA A 20 -3.04 -2.89 -1.78
CA ALA A 20 -4.03 -2.60 -2.81
C ALA A 20 -5.23 -3.54 -2.82
N VAL A 21 -5.03 -4.84 -2.54
CA VAL A 21 -6.12 -5.82 -2.44
C VAL A 21 -7.12 -5.44 -1.37
N TRP A 22 -6.67 -4.94 -0.22
CA TRP A 22 -7.53 -4.47 0.85
C TRP A 22 -8.28 -3.19 0.47
N ILE A 23 -7.63 -2.31 -0.28
CA ILE A 23 -8.25 -1.10 -0.82
C ILE A 23 -9.35 -1.48 -1.82
N VAL A 24 -9.07 -2.37 -2.78
CA VAL A 24 -10.05 -2.91 -3.73
C VAL A 24 -11.25 -3.49 -2.99
N LYS A 25 -11.00 -4.38 -2.02
CA LYS A 25 -12.04 -4.97 -1.17
C LYS A 25 -12.92 -3.90 -0.53
N LYS A 26 -12.29 -2.93 0.10
CA LYS A 26 -13.02 -1.89 0.86
C LYS A 26 -13.90 -1.02 -0.04
N TYR A 27 -13.40 -0.63 -1.21
CA TYR A 27 -14.22 0.12 -2.18
C TYR A 27 -15.40 -0.71 -2.70
N LEU A 28 -15.19 -1.97 -3.06
CA LEU A 28 -16.27 -2.86 -3.51
C LEU A 28 -17.34 -3.06 -2.44
N GLU A 29 -16.94 -3.31 -1.19
CA GLU A 29 -17.84 -3.42 -0.03
C GLU A 29 -18.64 -2.13 0.21
N SER A 30 -18.02 -0.98 -0.06
CA SER A 30 -18.66 0.33 0.12
C SER A 30 -19.50 0.78 -1.08
N GLY A 31 -19.78 -0.12 -2.05
CA GLY A 31 -20.69 0.15 -3.17
C GLY A 31 -20.05 0.83 -4.38
N TYR A 32 -18.73 1.01 -4.41
CA TYR A 32 -18.03 1.56 -5.57
C TYR A 32 -17.78 0.49 -6.64
N SER A 33 -17.56 0.93 -7.87
CA SER A 33 -16.93 0.14 -8.91
C SER A 33 -15.43 0.39 -8.89
N VAL A 34 -14.63 -0.64 -9.14
CA VAL A 34 -13.17 -0.55 -9.11
C VAL A 34 -12.58 -0.96 -10.45
N ARG A 35 -11.78 -0.08 -11.04
CA ARG A 35 -10.84 -0.43 -12.11
C ARG A 35 -9.49 -0.69 -11.48
N GLY A 36 -9.02 -1.93 -11.53
CA GLY A 36 -7.72 -2.34 -10.97
C GLY A 36 -6.68 -2.54 -12.06
N THR A 37 -5.49 -1.91 -11.96
CA THR A 37 -4.41 -2.26 -12.88
C THR A 37 -3.55 -3.38 -12.34
N VAL A 38 -3.12 -4.28 -13.24
CA VAL A 38 -2.18 -5.37 -12.95
C VAL A 38 -1.14 -5.45 -14.06
N ARG A 39 0.09 -5.92 -13.75
CA ARG A 39 1.15 -6.02 -14.78
C ARG A 39 0.87 -7.10 -15.85
N CYS A 40 0.15 -8.15 -15.48
CA CYS A 40 -0.30 -9.20 -16.40
C CYS A 40 -1.56 -9.86 -15.86
N LEU A 41 -2.36 -10.48 -16.74
CA LEU A 41 -3.64 -11.11 -16.36
C LEU A 41 -3.49 -12.21 -15.31
N SER A 42 -2.42 -13.00 -15.37
CA SER A 42 -2.18 -14.06 -14.40
C SER A 42 -2.04 -13.54 -12.95
N LYS A 43 -1.50 -12.34 -12.78
CA LYS A 43 -1.42 -11.69 -11.46
C LYS A 43 -2.76 -11.13 -10.96
N GLY A 44 -3.72 -10.96 -11.85
CA GLY A 44 -5.08 -10.50 -11.54
C GLY A 44 -6.08 -11.64 -11.33
N ALA A 45 -5.75 -12.86 -11.75
CA ALA A 45 -6.69 -13.98 -11.74
C ALA A 45 -7.32 -14.22 -10.36
N PHE A 46 -6.51 -14.23 -9.32
CA PHE A 46 -7.02 -14.42 -7.95
C PHE A 46 -7.96 -13.29 -7.47
N LEU A 47 -7.80 -12.07 -7.98
CA LEU A 47 -8.72 -10.96 -7.66
C LEU A 47 -10.09 -11.21 -8.24
N LYS A 48 -10.16 -11.68 -9.50
CA LYS A 48 -11.43 -12.04 -10.14
C LYS A 48 -12.13 -13.18 -9.42
N GLU A 49 -11.38 -14.20 -9.02
CA GLU A 49 -11.92 -15.30 -8.22
C GLU A 49 -12.40 -14.83 -6.85
N ARG A 50 -11.55 -14.08 -6.14
CA ARG A 50 -11.80 -13.65 -4.76
C ARG A 50 -12.97 -12.67 -4.63
N PHE A 51 -13.17 -11.84 -5.64
CA PHE A 51 -14.21 -10.80 -5.69
C PHE A 51 -15.28 -11.09 -6.74
N ALA A 52 -15.48 -12.37 -7.08
CA ALA A 52 -16.47 -12.80 -8.08
C ALA A 52 -17.89 -12.32 -7.77
N GLU A 53 -18.25 -12.22 -6.49
CA GLU A 53 -19.54 -11.73 -6.02
C GLU A 53 -19.87 -10.29 -6.47
N TYR A 54 -18.84 -9.48 -6.76
CA TYR A 54 -19.03 -8.10 -7.21
C TYR A 54 -19.21 -7.95 -8.73
N GLY A 55 -19.02 -9.05 -9.49
CA GLY A 55 -19.26 -9.11 -10.94
C GLY A 55 -18.54 -7.99 -11.71
N GLU A 56 -19.28 -7.25 -12.51
CA GLU A 56 -18.78 -6.17 -13.37
C GLU A 56 -18.27 -4.94 -12.59
N ARG A 57 -18.55 -4.85 -11.30
CA ARG A 57 -18.01 -3.77 -10.47
C ARG A 57 -16.49 -3.85 -10.28
N LEU A 58 -15.87 -5.00 -10.59
CA LEU A 58 -14.41 -5.15 -10.64
C LEU A 58 -13.93 -5.36 -12.08
N GLU A 59 -13.39 -4.31 -12.66
CA GLU A 59 -12.70 -4.31 -13.94
C GLU A 59 -11.19 -4.44 -13.72
N LEU A 60 -10.52 -5.38 -14.39
CA LEU A 60 -9.05 -5.50 -14.35
C LEU A 60 -8.45 -5.16 -15.71
N VAL A 61 -7.49 -4.25 -15.69
CA VAL A 61 -6.77 -3.79 -16.89
C VAL A 61 -5.28 -4.10 -16.74
N VAL A 62 -4.68 -4.59 -17.82
CA VAL A 62 -3.24 -4.83 -17.88
C VAL A 62 -2.52 -3.52 -18.14
N LEU A 63 -1.56 -3.20 -17.28
CA LEU A 63 -0.64 -2.11 -17.41
C LEU A 63 0.75 -2.61 -17.06
N GLU A 64 1.52 -2.97 -18.08
CA GLU A 64 2.80 -3.67 -17.93
C GLU A 64 3.87 -2.79 -17.29
N ASP A 65 3.93 -1.53 -17.70
CA ASP A 65 4.97 -0.59 -17.28
C ASP A 65 4.37 0.80 -16.97
N ILE A 66 4.39 1.16 -15.70
CA ILE A 66 3.89 2.44 -15.20
C ILE A 66 4.77 3.64 -15.56
N THR A 67 5.98 3.39 -16.06
CA THR A 67 6.97 4.44 -16.37
C THR A 67 6.87 4.97 -17.78
N LYS A 68 6.17 4.26 -18.66
CA LYS A 68 5.96 4.67 -20.05
C LYS A 68 5.10 5.93 -20.12
N ASP A 69 5.41 6.79 -21.09
CA ASP A 69 4.56 7.96 -21.38
C ASP A 69 3.19 7.47 -21.86
N GLY A 70 2.14 8.09 -21.33
CA GLY A 70 0.77 7.73 -21.66
C GLY A 70 0.30 6.37 -21.08
N ALA A 71 1.09 5.72 -20.24
CA ALA A 71 0.72 4.42 -19.68
C ALA A 71 -0.66 4.39 -19.01
N PHE A 72 -1.07 5.50 -18.43
CA PHE A 72 -2.34 5.62 -17.73
C PHE A 72 -3.45 6.31 -18.54
N ASP A 73 -3.17 6.77 -19.77
CA ASP A 73 -4.11 7.61 -20.55
C ASP A 73 -5.49 6.96 -20.72
N GLU A 74 -5.52 5.67 -21.03
CA GLU A 74 -6.79 4.94 -21.21
C GLU A 74 -7.43 4.55 -19.87
N VAL A 75 -6.63 4.22 -18.87
CA VAL A 75 -7.17 3.70 -17.61
C VAL A 75 -7.75 4.78 -16.70
N VAL A 76 -7.38 6.04 -16.90
CA VAL A 76 -7.95 7.19 -16.15
C VAL A 76 -9.28 7.69 -16.72
N LYS A 77 -9.66 7.25 -17.93
CA LYS A 77 -10.93 7.68 -18.55
C LYS A 77 -12.12 7.07 -17.83
N GLY A 78 -13.11 7.90 -17.52
CA GLY A 78 -14.37 7.46 -16.91
C GLY A 78 -14.24 6.96 -15.47
N VAL A 79 -13.22 7.43 -14.73
CA VAL A 79 -13.11 7.20 -13.29
C VAL A 79 -13.32 8.51 -12.52
N ASP A 80 -13.83 8.42 -11.31
CA ASP A 80 -14.14 9.55 -10.45
C ASP A 80 -13.04 9.84 -9.41
N ALA A 81 -12.24 8.81 -9.09
CA ALA A 81 -11.12 8.93 -8.18
C ALA A 81 -10.00 7.96 -8.56
N ILE A 82 -8.80 8.28 -8.11
CA ILE A 82 -7.61 7.45 -8.32
C ILE A 82 -6.96 7.17 -6.97
N VAL A 83 -6.63 5.90 -6.72
CA VAL A 83 -5.79 5.48 -5.60
C VAL A 83 -4.52 4.86 -6.18
N HIS A 84 -3.45 5.64 -6.15
CA HIS A 84 -2.17 5.23 -6.71
C HIS A 84 -1.33 4.51 -5.67
N THR A 85 -1.31 3.17 -5.76
CA THR A 85 -0.51 2.30 -4.89
C THR A 85 0.64 1.61 -5.63
N ALA A 86 0.61 1.66 -6.97
CA ALA A 86 1.68 1.07 -7.77
C ALA A 86 2.98 1.84 -7.58
N SER A 87 3.99 1.16 -7.09
CA SER A 87 5.36 1.66 -7.02
C SER A 87 6.29 0.48 -7.23
N PRO A 88 7.43 0.64 -7.90
CA PRO A 88 8.45 -0.40 -7.89
C PRO A 88 8.91 -0.60 -6.46
N PHE A 89 8.89 -1.83 -6.01
CA PHE A 89 9.37 -2.20 -4.69
C PHE A 89 10.13 -3.52 -4.78
N HIS A 90 11.46 -3.44 -4.91
CA HIS A 90 12.35 -4.59 -4.81
C HIS A 90 13.70 -4.11 -4.27
N TYR A 91 14.27 -4.90 -3.36
CA TYR A 91 15.58 -4.60 -2.78
C TYR A 91 16.77 -5.13 -3.62
N ASN A 92 16.51 -5.80 -4.74
CA ASN A 92 17.51 -6.45 -5.57
C ASN A 92 17.78 -5.68 -6.87
N ALA A 93 17.62 -4.37 -6.84
CA ALA A 93 17.80 -3.52 -7.99
C ALA A 93 19.29 -3.37 -8.34
N ILE A 94 19.74 -4.12 -9.31
CA ILE A 94 21.07 -3.99 -9.92
C ILE A 94 20.90 -4.10 -11.42
N ASP A 95 20.59 -2.99 -12.10
CA ASP A 95 20.74 -2.92 -13.57
C ASP A 95 21.54 -1.69 -13.98
N PRO A 96 22.66 -1.87 -14.67
CA PRO A 96 23.49 -0.77 -15.18
C PRO A 96 23.06 -0.23 -16.56
N GLY A 97 21.98 -0.71 -17.19
CA GLY A 97 21.86 -0.72 -18.65
C GLY A 97 20.87 0.20 -19.35
N GLY A 98 19.99 0.95 -18.70
CA GLY A 98 18.87 1.60 -19.40
C GLY A 98 18.61 3.07 -19.13
N ARG A 99 19.52 3.99 -19.47
CA ARG A 99 19.31 5.43 -19.23
C ARG A 99 18.63 6.11 -20.42
N SER A 100 17.34 6.42 -20.29
CA SER A 100 16.67 7.36 -21.17
C SER A 100 17.04 8.82 -20.81
N ASN A 101 16.92 9.75 -21.76
CA ASN A 101 17.11 11.19 -21.49
C ASN A 101 16.17 11.69 -20.36
N ARG A 102 15.00 11.12 -20.23
CA ARG A 102 14.02 11.41 -19.16
C ARG A 102 14.52 10.99 -17.78
N SER A 103 15.18 9.84 -17.68
CA SER A 103 15.83 9.38 -16.45
C SER A 103 16.94 10.33 -16.00
N ARG A 104 17.78 10.79 -16.95
CA ARG A 104 18.85 11.77 -16.68
C ARG A 104 18.28 13.10 -16.16
N ASN A 105 17.22 13.59 -16.77
CA ASN A 105 16.59 14.84 -16.35
C ASN A 105 16.06 14.75 -14.91
N ILE A 106 15.45 13.62 -14.51
CA ILE A 106 15.00 13.41 -13.14
C ILE A 106 16.18 13.44 -12.17
N LEU A 107 17.25 12.71 -12.48
CA LEU A 107 18.43 12.64 -11.61
C LEU A 107 19.10 14.01 -11.46
N ASN A 108 19.20 14.78 -12.55
CA ASN A 108 19.76 16.13 -12.54
C ASN A 108 18.90 17.13 -11.74
N VAL A 109 17.57 17.08 -11.90
CA VAL A 109 16.65 17.98 -11.18
C VAL A 109 16.71 17.76 -9.66
N TYR A 110 17.03 16.55 -9.21
CA TYR A 110 17.10 16.23 -7.79
C TYR A 110 18.52 16.06 -7.24
N ALA A 111 19.56 16.42 -8.05
CA ALA A 111 20.97 16.34 -7.68
C ALA A 111 21.43 14.96 -7.17
N VAL A 112 20.78 13.91 -7.62
CA VAL A 112 21.14 12.53 -7.28
C VAL A 112 22.03 12.02 -8.40
N GLY A 113 23.29 11.71 -8.07
CA GLY A 113 24.31 11.37 -9.05
C GLY A 113 23.97 10.18 -9.97
N ASP A 114 24.64 10.13 -11.10
CA ASP A 114 24.36 9.31 -12.29
C ASP A 114 24.33 7.79 -12.11
N ALA A 115 24.95 7.28 -11.05
CA ALA A 115 25.20 5.84 -10.89
C ALA A 115 24.02 5.08 -10.24
N PHE A 116 23.00 5.78 -9.82
CA PHE A 116 22.33 5.30 -8.64
C PHE A 116 20.93 4.83 -8.77
N HIS A 117 20.16 4.86 -9.67
CA HIS A 117 18.77 4.54 -9.28
C HIS A 117 17.77 4.42 -10.39
N THR A 118 18.18 3.82 -11.45
CA THR A 118 17.29 3.51 -12.56
C THR A 118 16.15 2.58 -12.17
N GLU A 119 16.33 1.73 -11.14
CA GLU A 119 15.34 0.70 -10.81
C GLU A 119 14.33 1.05 -9.70
N LEU A 120 14.65 2.00 -8.82
CA LEU A 120 13.74 2.39 -7.74
C LEU A 120 13.32 3.85 -7.82
N ILE A 121 14.29 4.77 -7.85
CA ILE A 121 14.01 6.22 -7.77
C ILE A 121 13.32 6.69 -9.04
N VAL A 122 13.95 6.44 -10.19
CA VAL A 122 13.40 6.90 -11.48
C VAL A 122 12.00 6.32 -11.75
N PRO A 123 11.76 5.01 -11.62
CA PRO A 123 10.43 4.47 -11.82
C PRO A 123 9.40 4.95 -10.78
N ALA A 124 9.80 5.24 -9.55
CA ALA A 124 8.88 5.80 -8.57
C ALA A 124 8.43 7.21 -8.96
N VAL A 125 9.36 8.06 -9.37
CA VAL A 125 9.05 9.42 -9.84
C VAL A 125 8.27 9.39 -11.15
N LEU A 126 8.71 8.59 -12.14
CA LEU A 126 8.03 8.49 -13.44
C LEU A 126 6.62 7.93 -13.30
N GLY A 127 6.42 6.85 -12.53
CA GLY A 127 5.10 6.28 -12.31
C GLY A 127 4.14 7.28 -11.66
N THR A 128 4.63 8.03 -10.68
CA THR A 128 3.85 9.08 -10.02
C THR A 128 3.51 10.23 -10.98
N THR A 129 4.48 10.76 -11.70
CA THR A 129 4.22 11.87 -12.63
C THR A 129 3.42 11.44 -13.85
N SER A 130 3.55 10.20 -14.32
CA SER A 130 2.79 9.66 -15.45
C SER A 130 1.29 9.63 -15.14
N ILE A 131 0.88 9.09 -13.99
CA ILE A 131 -0.55 9.06 -13.66
C ILE A 131 -1.14 10.46 -13.45
N LEU A 132 -0.40 11.39 -12.85
CA LEU A 132 -0.84 12.77 -12.68
C LEU A 132 -1.03 13.48 -14.02
N ASN A 133 -0.08 13.29 -14.97
CA ASN A 133 -0.19 13.82 -16.32
C ASN A 133 -1.40 13.23 -17.08
N SER A 134 -1.60 11.91 -16.99
CA SER A 134 -2.76 11.26 -17.62
C SER A 134 -4.07 11.74 -17.01
N ALA A 135 -4.13 11.90 -15.68
CA ALA A 135 -5.31 12.43 -15.00
C ALA A 135 -5.61 13.88 -15.40
N LEU A 136 -4.58 14.73 -15.56
CA LEU A 136 -4.74 16.10 -16.04
C LEU A 136 -5.32 16.13 -17.46
N LYS A 137 -4.77 15.31 -18.37
CA LYS A 137 -5.14 15.33 -19.79
C LYS A 137 -6.45 14.60 -20.10
N TYR A 138 -6.72 13.49 -19.45
CA TYR A 138 -7.78 12.55 -19.84
C TYR A 138 -8.73 12.18 -18.70
N GLY A 139 -8.44 12.61 -17.47
CA GLY A 139 -9.23 12.32 -16.28
C GLY A 139 -10.32 13.34 -15.99
N ALA A 140 -11.12 13.73 -16.98
CA ALA A 140 -12.16 14.79 -16.84
C ALA A 140 -13.15 14.53 -15.69
N GLY A 141 -13.41 13.26 -15.32
CA GLY A 141 -14.28 12.88 -14.20
C GLY A 141 -13.59 12.82 -12.85
N VAL A 142 -12.27 12.85 -12.84
CA VAL A 142 -11.48 12.67 -11.59
C VAL A 142 -11.66 13.88 -10.68
N LYS A 143 -12.02 13.63 -9.43
CA LYS A 143 -12.21 14.64 -8.38
C LYS A 143 -11.13 14.58 -7.30
N ARG A 144 -10.52 13.41 -7.12
CA ARG A 144 -9.48 13.18 -6.11
C ARG A 144 -8.49 12.14 -6.54
N ILE A 145 -7.21 12.40 -6.26
CA ILE A 145 -6.13 11.43 -6.37
C ILE A 145 -5.55 11.18 -4.98
N VAL A 146 -5.50 9.92 -4.57
CA VAL A 146 -4.84 9.49 -3.33
C VAL A 146 -3.54 8.79 -3.70
N LEU A 147 -2.41 9.38 -3.33
CA LEU A 147 -1.07 8.82 -3.53
C LEU A 147 -0.61 8.09 -2.27
N THR A 148 -0.23 6.83 -2.42
CA THR A 148 0.39 6.07 -1.34
C THR A 148 1.90 6.30 -1.33
N SER A 149 2.34 7.17 -0.46
CA SER A 149 3.75 7.41 -0.16
C SER A 149 4.24 6.52 1.00
N SER A 150 5.04 7.04 1.90
CA SER A 150 5.56 6.33 3.07
C SER A 150 6.07 7.33 4.11
N VAL A 151 6.02 6.95 5.38
CA VAL A 151 6.73 7.68 6.45
C VAL A 151 8.22 7.84 6.12
N ALA A 152 8.80 6.96 5.29
CA ALA A 152 10.18 7.05 4.83
C ALA A 152 10.46 8.31 3.99
N ALA A 153 9.42 8.95 3.44
CA ALA A 153 9.57 10.20 2.68
C ALA A 153 9.81 11.41 3.59
N MET A 154 9.41 11.33 4.86
CA MET A 154 9.44 12.45 5.79
C MET A 154 10.39 12.21 6.98
N ARG A 155 10.53 10.96 7.43
CA ARG A 155 11.29 10.61 8.63
C ARG A 155 12.79 10.55 8.34
N GLU A 156 13.56 11.36 9.03
CA GLU A 156 15.02 11.24 9.13
C GLU A 156 15.40 10.22 10.21
N GLU A 157 16.52 9.54 10.05
CA GLU A 157 17.05 8.66 11.08
C GLU A 157 17.83 9.49 12.10
N ASP A 158 17.09 10.11 13.03
CA ASP A 158 17.65 10.79 14.18
C ASP A 158 17.31 10.02 15.45
N SER A 159 18.21 10.06 16.42
CA SER A 159 18.03 9.48 17.74
C SER A 159 17.19 10.38 18.66
N THR A 160 16.99 11.63 18.29
CA THR A 160 16.17 12.58 19.07
C THR A 160 14.69 12.45 18.74
N PRO A 161 13.80 12.45 19.75
CA PRO A 161 12.38 12.52 19.50
C PRO A 161 12.03 13.81 18.73
N CYS A 162 11.34 13.66 17.59
CA CYS A 162 10.90 14.79 16.78
C CYS A 162 9.45 14.57 16.33
N GLU A 163 8.76 15.66 16.07
CA GLU A 163 7.44 15.67 15.48
C GLU A 163 7.57 15.85 13.98
N TYR A 164 6.73 15.14 13.22
CA TYR A 164 6.66 15.23 11.76
C TYR A 164 5.29 15.76 11.35
N ASP A 165 5.30 16.65 10.37
CA ASP A 165 4.12 17.25 9.77
C ASP A 165 4.21 17.22 8.23
N GLU A 166 3.27 17.88 7.56
CA GLU A 166 3.20 17.94 6.10
C GLU A 166 4.35 18.70 5.45
N THR A 167 5.18 19.41 6.21
CA THR A 167 6.37 20.13 5.73
C THR A 167 7.65 19.33 5.91
N SER A 168 7.58 18.20 6.59
CA SER A 168 8.71 17.35 6.91
C SER A 168 9.15 16.53 5.69
N TRP A 169 10.47 16.51 5.42
CA TRP A 169 11.07 15.77 4.33
C TRP A 169 12.34 15.07 4.76
N ASN A 170 12.56 13.86 4.28
CA ASN A 170 13.79 13.10 4.55
C ASN A 170 14.96 13.62 3.70
N LYS A 171 15.53 14.76 4.08
CA LYS A 171 16.66 15.40 3.41
C LYS A 171 17.96 14.66 3.66
N ALA A 172 18.11 14.09 4.86
CA ALA A 172 19.30 13.32 5.23
C ALA A 172 19.53 12.11 4.32
N ALA A 173 18.46 11.35 3.99
CA ALA A 173 18.59 10.24 3.06
C ALA A 173 19.00 10.69 1.66
N ILE A 174 18.48 11.84 1.18
CA ILE A 174 18.88 12.40 -0.13
C ILE A 174 20.37 12.74 -0.12
N ALA A 175 20.87 13.44 0.91
CA ALA A 175 22.26 13.83 1.02
C ALA A 175 23.19 12.60 1.12
N GLU A 176 22.81 11.60 1.91
CA GLU A 176 23.57 10.37 2.09
C GLU A 176 23.68 9.58 0.77
N VAL A 177 22.56 9.42 0.07
CA VAL A 177 22.55 8.72 -1.22
C VAL A 177 23.32 9.51 -2.29
N ALA A 178 23.24 10.84 -2.30
CA ALA A 178 24.01 11.68 -3.21
C ALA A 178 25.54 11.52 -2.98
N SER A 179 25.97 11.35 -1.74
CA SER A 179 27.40 11.22 -1.38
C SER A 179 27.92 9.79 -1.53
N ASN A 180 27.16 8.80 -1.10
CA ASN A 180 27.63 7.41 -0.94
C ASN A 180 27.06 6.45 -1.98
N GLY A 181 26.08 6.92 -2.70
CA GLY A 181 25.48 6.14 -3.72
C GLY A 181 24.86 4.82 -3.23
N THR A 182 25.11 3.68 -3.94
CA THR A 182 24.61 2.36 -3.52
C THR A 182 25.14 1.92 -2.16
N ALA A 183 26.29 2.47 -1.73
CA ALA A 183 26.83 2.21 -0.41
C ALA A 183 25.95 2.77 0.72
N ALA A 184 25.06 3.71 0.44
CA ALA A 184 24.05 4.18 1.39
C ALA A 184 23.04 3.09 1.82
N GLY A 185 22.96 2.01 1.06
CA GLY A 185 22.13 0.85 1.35
C GLY A 185 20.67 0.97 0.89
N PRO A 186 19.97 -0.17 0.82
CA PRO A 186 18.64 -0.25 0.17
C PRO A 186 17.55 0.55 0.89
N ILE A 187 17.63 0.71 2.21
CA ILE A 187 16.65 1.44 3.00
C ILE A 187 16.71 2.93 2.67
N LYS A 188 17.92 3.50 2.59
CA LYS A 188 18.11 4.92 2.23
C LYS A 188 17.67 5.19 0.79
N ILE A 189 18.03 4.31 -0.13
CA ILE A 189 17.60 4.37 -1.53
C ILE A 189 16.06 4.34 -1.65
N TYR A 190 15.42 3.46 -0.89
CA TYR A 190 13.95 3.42 -0.81
C TYR A 190 13.39 4.72 -0.25
N SER A 191 13.95 5.25 0.83
CA SER A 191 13.53 6.53 1.41
C SER A 191 13.63 7.66 0.37
N VAL A 192 14.74 7.75 -0.34
CA VAL A 192 14.93 8.72 -1.43
C VAL A 192 13.88 8.54 -2.53
N SER A 193 13.60 7.29 -2.94
CA SER A 193 12.58 7.03 -3.96
C SER A 193 11.20 7.54 -3.57
N LYS A 194 10.83 7.40 -2.30
CA LYS A 194 9.56 7.90 -1.77
C LYS A 194 9.54 9.40 -1.61
N THR A 195 10.63 9.98 -1.07
CA THR A 195 10.77 11.43 -0.91
C THR A 195 10.67 12.14 -2.26
N LEU A 196 11.39 11.66 -3.28
CA LEU A 196 11.42 12.31 -4.57
C LEU A 196 10.11 12.11 -5.36
N ALA A 197 9.48 10.95 -5.28
CA ALA A 197 8.19 10.70 -5.91
C ALA A 197 7.09 11.61 -5.32
N GLU A 198 7.04 11.75 -4.00
CA GLU A 198 6.08 12.63 -3.33
C GLU A 198 6.35 14.11 -3.63
N ASN A 199 7.62 14.54 -3.56
CA ASN A 199 8.01 15.89 -3.96
C ASN A 199 7.62 16.20 -5.42
N ALA A 200 7.80 15.24 -6.33
CA ALA A 200 7.40 15.40 -7.72
C ALA A 200 5.88 15.58 -7.86
N ALA A 201 5.09 14.85 -7.06
CA ALA A 201 3.64 15.00 -7.05
C ALA A 201 3.21 16.39 -6.58
N TRP A 202 3.77 16.89 -5.48
CA TRP A 202 3.45 18.24 -4.99
C TRP A 202 3.92 19.35 -5.92
N LYS A 203 5.11 19.20 -6.54
CA LYS A 203 5.59 20.14 -7.58
C LYS A 203 4.66 20.15 -8.79
N PHE A 204 4.17 18.98 -9.23
CA PHE A 204 3.20 18.86 -10.30
C PHE A 204 1.91 19.63 -9.98
N VAL A 205 1.36 19.42 -8.78
CA VAL A 205 0.14 20.12 -8.34
C VAL A 205 0.37 21.63 -8.29
N ALA A 206 1.50 22.08 -7.74
CA ALA A 206 1.81 23.51 -7.67
C ALA A 206 1.94 24.15 -9.05
N GLY A 207 2.58 23.45 -9.99
CA GLY A 207 2.80 23.95 -11.37
C GLY A 207 1.56 23.97 -12.24
N ASN A 208 0.55 23.14 -11.94
CA ASN A 208 -0.66 23.01 -12.76
C ASN A 208 -1.94 23.45 -12.02
N LYS A 209 -1.81 24.17 -10.92
CA LYS A 209 -2.92 24.47 -9.98
C LYS A 209 -4.17 25.07 -10.69
N ALA A 210 -3.99 25.88 -11.71
CA ALA A 210 -5.09 26.50 -12.45
C ALA A 210 -5.87 25.54 -13.36
N GLU A 211 -5.25 24.41 -13.74
CA GLU A 211 -5.80 23.45 -14.70
C GLU A 211 -6.38 22.21 -14.00
N LEU A 212 -6.07 22.02 -12.70
CA LEU A 212 -6.49 20.82 -11.96
C LEU A 212 -7.96 20.89 -11.58
N ALA A 213 -8.74 19.89 -12.04
CA ALA A 213 -10.11 19.64 -11.61
C ALA A 213 -10.21 18.72 -10.37
N TRP A 214 -9.08 18.24 -9.87
CA TRP A 214 -8.98 17.30 -8.75
C TRP A 214 -8.02 17.79 -7.67
N ASP A 215 -8.18 17.26 -6.47
CA ASP A 215 -7.23 17.45 -5.37
C ASP A 215 -6.30 16.24 -5.19
N LEU A 216 -5.13 16.49 -4.63
CA LEU A 216 -4.16 15.44 -4.26
C LEU A 216 -4.18 15.25 -2.74
N VAL A 217 -4.31 14.01 -2.32
CA VAL A 217 -4.11 13.57 -0.94
C VAL A 217 -2.96 12.58 -0.91
N VAL A 218 -2.00 12.78 -0.04
CA VAL A 218 -0.88 11.85 0.15
C VAL A 218 -1.03 11.15 1.49
N ILE A 219 -0.86 9.83 1.47
CA ILE A 219 -0.88 9.00 2.67
C ILE A 219 0.53 8.46 2.90
N ASN A 220 1.09 8.73 4.07
CA ASN A 220 2.43 8.31 4.48
C ASN A 220 2.36 7.20 5.53
N PRO A 221 2.00 5.95 5.16
CA PRO A 221 1.90 4.88 6.12
C PRO A 221 3.29 4.48 6.66
N PRO A 222 3.36 4.08 7.93
CA PRO A 222 4.52 3.37 8.47
C PRO A 222 4.51 1.91 7.97
N TRP A 223 5.05 0.97 8.76
CA TRP A 223 4.95 -0.46 8.46
C TRP A 223 3.49 -0.90 8.36
N ILE A 224 3.14 -1.54 7.23
CA ILE A 224 1.79 -2.05 7.00
C ILE A 224 1.75 -3.52 7.37
N PHE A 225 1.01 -3.85 8.42
CA PHE A 225 0.80 -5.21 8.89
C PHE A 225 -0.63 -5.66 8.66
N GLY A 226 -0.84 -6.95 8.47
CA GLY A 226 -2.17 -7.51 8.33
C GLY A 226 -2.19 -8.91 7.72
N VAL A 227 -3.39 -9.45 7.59
CA VAL A 227 -3.60 -10.77 6.97
C VAL A 227 -3.29 -10.69 5.48
N ARG A 228 -2.58 -11.69 5.01
CA ARG A 228 -2.23 -11.80 3.59
C ARG A 228 -3.45 -12.28 2.80
N PHE A 229 -3.92 -11.45 1.89
CA PHE A 229 -5.07 -11.74 1.02
C PHE A 229 -4.69 -12.38 -0.31
N GLN A 230 -3.41 -12.58 -0.55
CA GLN A 230 -2.86 -13.00 -1.83
C GLN A 230 -2.80 -14.51 -1.98
N SER A 231 -2.82 -14.99 -3.25
CA SER A 231 -2.55 -16.39 -3.59
C SER A 231 -1.24 -16.88 -2.96
N PRO A 232 -1.17 -18.15 -2.51
CA PRO A 232 0.07 -18.77 -2.00
C PRO A 232 1.26 -18.65 -2.96
N HIS A 233 1.00 -18.51 -4.26
CA HIS A 233 2.02 -18.37 -5.31
C HIS A 233 2.53 -16.93 -5.51
N CYS A 234 1.85 -15.92 -4.92
CA CYS A 234 2.42 -14.59 -4.85
C CYS A 234 3.48 -14.61 -3.73
N ARG A 235 4.74 -14.68 -4.10
CA ARG A 235 5.82 -14.38 -3.15
C ARG A 235 5.54 -12.97 -2.63
N ALA A 236 4.89 -12.87 -1.46
CA ALA A 236 4.92 -11.63 -0.72
C ALA A 236 6.38 -11.28 -0.55
N LEU A 237 6.63 -10.03 -0.46
CA LEU A 237 7.86 -9.47 0.05
C LEU A 237 8.14 -10.00 1.48
N THR A 238 8.35 -11.31 1.57
CA THR A 238 8.85 -11.99 2.75
C THR A 238 10.34 -11.71 2.94
N GLY A 239 10.91 -10.81 2.13
CA GLY A 239 12.18 -10.18 2.41
C GLY A 239 12.20 -9.31 3.66
N LEU A 240 11.05 -9.09 4.28
CA LEU A 240 10.94 -8.54 5.64
C LEU A 240 11.12 -9.63 6.74
N ASN A 241 11.89 -10.65 6.50
CA ASN A 241 12.68 -11.27 7.57
C ASN A 241 13.71 -10.28 8.13
N PHE A 242 13.51 -8.98 7.83
CA PHE A 242 14.36 -7.91 8.25
C PHE A 242 14.04 -7.53 9.69
N LEU A 243 14.91 -7.99 10.59
CA LEU A 243 15.35 -7.26 11.78
C LEU A 243 14.26 -6.77 12.76
N TRP A 244 13.27 -7.61 13.02
CA TRP A 244 12.79 -7.62 14.39
C TRP A 244 13.58 -8.72 15.11
N PRO A 245 14.50 -8.40 16.05
CA PRO A 245 15.01 -9.42 16.95
C PRO A 245 13.78 -10.03 17.60
N ARG A 246 13.53 -11.32 17.35
CA ARG A 246 12.49 -12.05 18.10
C ARG A 246 12.78 -11.77 19.56
N PRO A 247 11.85 -11.22 20.34
CA PRO A 247 12.06 -11.09 21.75
C PRO A 247 12.35 -12.49 22.27
N LYS A 248 13.53 -12.69 22.86
CA LYS A 248 13.99 -13.99 23.35
C LYS A 248 13.09 -14.58 24.44
N HIS A 249 12.07 -13.86 24.86
CA HIS A 249 11.09 -14.27 25.86
C HIS A 249 9.72 -13.64 25.59
N SER A 250 8.92 -14.29 24.78
CA SER A 250 7.48 -14.25 24.95
C SER A 250 6.97 -15.69 25.03
N ARG A 251 7.08 -16.27 26.21
CA ARG A 251 6.16 -17.32 26.59
C ARG A 251 4.76 -16.66 26.60
N LEU A 252 4.05 -16.78 25.50
CA LEU A 252 2.61 -16.57 25.51
C LEU A 252 2.07 -17.53 26.58
N LEU A 253 1.60 -16.96 27.68
CA LEU A 253 0.83 -17.68 28.70
C LEU A 253 -0.35 -18.33 27.97
N ALA A 254 -0.23 -19.61 27.71
CA ALA A 254 -1.37 -20.41 27.31
C ALA A 254 -2.44 -20.26 28.41
N PRO A 255 -3.71 -20.09 28.08
CA PRO A 255 -4.76 -20.03 29.10
C PRO A 255 -4.69 -21.30 29.93
N ARG A 256 -4.46 -21.15 31.23
CA ARG A 256 -4.48 -22.23 32.20
C ARG A 256 -5.86 -22.92 32.08
N ARG A 257 -5.88 -24.12 31.55
CA ARG A 257 -7.01 -25.04 31.74
C ARG A 257 -7.17 -25.20 33.24
N ARG A 258 -8.27 -24.72 33.79
CA ARG A 258 -8.72 -25.11 35.15
C ARG A 258 -8.95 -26.62 35.13
N SER A 259 -8.07 -27.35 35.78
CA SER A 259 -8.30 -28.74 36.12
C SER A 259 -9.39 -28.76 37.19
N THR A 260 -10.58 -29.12 36.78
CA THR A 260 -11.61 -29.55 37.74
C THR A 260 -11.22 -30.95 38.25
N THR A 261 -10.56 -30.99 39.38
CA THR A 261 -10.41 -32.22 40.16
C THR A 261 -11.76 -32.56 40.71
N SER A 262 -12.39 -33.56 40.11
CA SER A 262 -13.54 -34.29 40.68
C SER A 262 -13.04 -35.13 41.84
N THR A 263 -13.21 -34.65 43.05
CA THR A 263 -13.18 -35.49 44.26
C THR A 263 -14.55 -36.10 44.46
N ARG A 264 -14.62 -37.40 44.25
CA ARG A 264 -15.74 -38.27 44.64
C ARG A 264 -15.70 -38.45 46.17
N PRO A 265 -16.79 -38.24 46.89
CA PRO A 265 -16.97 -38.88 48.22
C PRO A 265 -17.80 -40.13 48.06
N SER A 266 -17.25 -41.23 48.57
CA SER A 266 -17.92 -42.48 48.86
C SER A 266 -18.76 -42.36 50.14
N GLY A 267 -19.94 -42.96 50.15
CA GLY A 267 -20.44 -43.53 51.41
C GLY A 267 -21.85 -43.18 51.78
N ARG A 268 -22.70 -44.20 51.65
CA ARG A 268 -23.75 -44.69 52.49
C ARG A 268 -24.98 -43.82 52.81
N SER A 269 -26.11 -44.32 52.32
CA SER A 269 -27.18 -45.05 53.11
C SER A 269 -28.13 -44.14 53.89
N THR A 270 -29.35 -44.32 53.57
CA THR A 270 -30.58 -44.63 54.31
C THR A 270 -31.74 -43.63 54.16
N THR A 271 -32.83 -44.25 53.74
CA THR A 271 -34.23 -44.14 54.17
C THR A 271 -35.11 -42.97 53.85
N ARG A 272 -36.10 -43.33 53.08
CA ARG A 272 -37.56 -43.09 53.23
C ARG A 272 -38.03 -41.63 53.49
N SER A 273 -38.87 -41.12 52.64
CA SER A 273 -40.36 -41.13 52.80
C SER A 273 -40.99 -40.22 51.71
N ARG A 274 -41.88 -40.78 50.97
CA ARG A 274 -43.21 -40.34 50.56
C ARG A 274 -43.66 -38.99 51.09
N VAL A 275 -44.24 -38.19 50.20
CA VAL A 275 -45.62 -37.68 50.18
C VAL A 275 -45.85 -36.86 48.91
N ARG A 276 -46.74 -37.23 48.10
CA ARG A 276 -47.90 -36.69 47.38
C ARG A 276 -48.16 -35.18 47.44
N GLY A 277 -48.66 -34.70 46.36
CA GLY A 277 -49.62 -33.58 46.22
C GLY A 277 -49.42 -32.76 45.00
N GLU A 278 -50.13 -33.09 43.93
CA GLU A 278 -51.25 -32.28 43.32
C GLU A 278 -50.88 -30.81 43.00
N ALA A 279 -50.89 -30.43 41.78
CA ALA A 279 -51.93 -30.16 40.78
C ALA A 279 -52.33 -28.67 40.73
N ARG A 280 -52.44 -28.21 39.45
CA ARG A 280 -53.19 -27.03 38.97
C ARG A 280 -52.48 -25.66 39.15
N SER A 281 -52.38 -24.85 38.17
CA SER A 281 -53.17 -24.51 36.98
C SER A 281 -52.31 -23.89 35.95
#